data_1479bdc4a9acf63a764583db949f0ac9
#
_entry.id   1479bdc4a9acf63a764583db949f0ac9
#
_cell.length_a   1.000
_cell.length_b   1.000
_cell.length_c   1.000
_cell.angle_alpha   90.00
_cell.angle_beta   90.00
_cell.angle_gamma   90.00
#
_symmetry.space_group_name_H-M   'P 1'
#
loop_
_entity.id
_entity.type
_entity.pdbx_description
1 polymer ?
#
loop_
_entity_poly.entity_id
_entity_poly.type
_entity_poly.pdbx_seq_one_letter_code
_entity_poly.pdbx_strand_id
1 'polypeptide(L)'
;IIELGIPFSDPLADGPTIQYSSNIAISKGITIQGIFNMVIDIRKESEIPIVLMGYINPMLRFGLENFFTAAAKAGVDGLIVPDLPLDEGGMIEDLARANGIQLIYLIAPNTSDERMQLSDQKSDGFVYCVSVTGVTGAREGSEVQQSVDKFIQRSKANITKNPLMVGFGIKNFTDAQNISKEVEGFIVGSALIETIRNSYPSEHWKEVVFDFVHQ
;
A
#
# COMPACT_ATOMS: atom_id res chain seq x y z
N ILE A 1 3.79 8.64 6.09
CA ILE A 1 2.63 7.71 6.05
C ILE A 1 3.10 6.33 6.45
N ILE A 2 2.30 5.63 7.25
CA ILE A 2 2.49 4.20 7.54
C ILE A 2 1.39 3.42 6.81
N GLU A 3 1.78 2.37 6.07
CA GLU A 3 0.85 1.42 5.50
C GLU A 3 0.85 0.13 6.33
N LEU A 4 -0.30 -0.24 6.87
CA LEU A 4 -0.48 -1.48 7.63
C LEU A 4 -1.25 -2.50 6.81
N GLY A 5 -0.64 -3.66 6.57
CA GLY A 5 -1.27 -4.78 5.87
C GLY A 5 -2.31 -5.49 6.74
N ILE A 6 -3.50 -5.73 6.20
CA ILE A 6 -4.48 -6.66 6.75
C ILE A 6 -4.14 -8.05 6.22
N PRO A 7 -3.69 -9.00 7.06
CA PRO A 7 -3.26 -10.31 6.59
C PRO A 7 -4.41 -11.10 5.97
N PHE A 8 -4.12 -11.78 4.86
CA PHE A 8 -5.07 -12.65 4.18
C PHE A 8 -4.38 -13.93 3.70
N SER A 9 -5.10 -15.06 3.75
CA SER A 9 -4.55 -16.38 3.41
C SER A 9 -4.37 -16.59 1.90
N ASP A 10 -5.15 -15.88 1.08
CA ASP A 10 -5.23 -16.09 -0.36
C ASP A 10 -4.94 -14.81 -1.16
N PRO A 11 -3.78 -14.17 -0.96
CA PRO A 11 -3.44 -12.89 -1.56
C PRO A 11 -3.11 -13.07 -3.05
N LEU A 12 -3.87 -12.40 -3.93
CA LEU A 12 -3.68 -12.47 -5.39
C LEU A 12 -2.62 -11.49 -5.91
N ALA A 13 -2.45 -10.36 -5.21
CA ALA A 13 -1.60 -9.27 -5.66
C ALA A 13 -0.23 -9.21 -4.95
N ASP A 14 -0.03 -9.98 -3.89
CA ASP A 14 1.16 -9.88 -3.05
C ASP A 14 2.33 -10.74 -3.56
N GLY A 15 3.53 -10.18 -3.47
CA GLY A 15 4.77 -10.91 -3.69
C GLY A 15 5.14 -11.84 -2.51
N PRO A 16 6.15 -12.72 -2.69
CA PRO A 16 6.52 -13.73 -1.68
C PRO A 16 6.84 -13.17 -0.30
N THR A 17 7.47 -12.00 -0.22
CA THR A 17 7.84 -11.35 1.05
C THR A 17 6.59 -10.93 1.84
N ILE A 18 5.60 -10.33 1.16
CA ILE A 18 4.34 -9.91 1.78
C ILE A 18 3.52 -11.14 2.18
N GLN A 19 3.42 -12.15 1.31
CA GLN A 19 2.75 -13.42 1.63
C GLN A 19 3.36 -14.09 2.87
N TYR A 20 4.68 -14.10 2.96
CA TYR A 20 5.39 -14.64 4.13
C TYR A 20 5.01 -13.91 5.41
N SER A 21 5.04 -12.57 5.41
CA SER A 21 4.67 -11.78 6.59
C SER A 21 3.21 -11.96 6.98
N SER A 22 2.29 -12.00 6.00
CA SER A 22 0.87 -12.27 6.21
C SER A 22 0.64 -13.65 6.86
N ASN A 23 1.33 -14.69 6.36
CA ASN A 23 1.23 -16.04 6.93
C ASN A 23 1.71 -16.11 8.38
N ILE A 24 2.79 -15.39 8.72
CA ILE A 24 3.25 -15.29 10.11
C ILE A 24 2.19 -14.61 10.97
N ALA A 25 1.64 -13.48 10.54
CA ALA A 25 0.63 -12.75 11.28
C ALA A 25 -0.62 -13.60 11.52
N ILE A 26 -1.11 -14.33 10.50
CA ILE A 26 -2.23 -15.26 10.61
C ILE A 26 -1.91 -16.38 11.61
N SER A 27 -0.73 -16.97 11.52
CA SER A 27 -0.30 -18.06 12.43
C SER A 27 -0.20 -17.60 13.89
N LYS A 28 0.00 -16.31 14.13
CA LYS A 28 0.00 -15.66 15.45
C LYS A 28 -1.38 -15.20 15.90
N GLY A 29 -2.42 -15.44 15.10
CA GLY A 29 -3.81 -15.12 15.45
C GLY A 29 -4.18 -13.64 15.29
N ILE A 30 -3.45 -12.88 14.46
CA ILE A 30 -3.83 -11.50 14.16
C ILE A 30 -5.19 -11.48 13.45
N THR A 31 -6.03 -10.56 13.89
CA THR A 31 -7.37 -10.30 13.35
C THR A 31 -7.50 -8.84 12.92
N ILE A 32 -8.54 -8.51 12.15
CA ILE A 32 -8.86 -7.11 11.80
C ILE A 32 -9.00 -6.25 13.08
N GLN A 33 -9.67 -6.77 14.12
CA GLN A 33 -9.75 -6.06 15.39
C GLN A 33 -8.38 -5.86 16.04
N GLY A 34 -7.47 -6.82 15.90
CA GLY A 34 -6.07 -6.68 16.35
C GLY A 34 -5.33 -5.57 15.61
N ILE A 35 -5.57 -5.42 14.29
CA ILE A 35 -5.01 -4.30 13.50
C ILE A 35 -5.57 -2.96 14.01
N PHE A 36 -6.88 -2.85 14.24
CA PHE A 36 -7.46 -1.63 14.79
C PHE A 36 -6.88 -1.28 16.17
N ASN A 37 -6.64 -2.27 17.03
CA ASN A 37 -6.01 -2.04 18.33
C ASN A 37 -4.57 -1.52 18.15
N MET A 38 -3.80 -2.01 17.18
CA MET A 38 -2.46 -1.47 16.86
C MET A 38 -2.55 -0.01 16.40
N VAL A 39 -3.52 0.35 15.56
CA VAL A 39 -3.75 1.74 15.14
C VAL A 39 -4.04 2.62 16.37
N ILE A 40 -4.94 2.18 17.26
CA ILE A 40 -5.25 2.90 18.51
C ILE A 40 -4.00 3.11 19.36
N ASP A 41 -3.14 2.11 19.45
CA ASP A 41 -1.89 2.23 20.24
C ASP A 41 -0.92 3.21 19.58
N ILE A 42 -0.76 3.20 18.25
CA ILE A 42 0.05 4.19 17.53
C ILE A 42 -0.49 5.61 17.74
N ARG A 43 -1.82 5.79 17.71
CA ARG A 43 -2.47 7.10 17.92
C ARG A 43 -2.26 7.71 19.29
N LYS A 44 -1.86 6.95 20.30
CA LYS A 44 -1.47 7.50 21.61
C LYS A 44 -0.18 8.32 21.54
N GLU A 45 0.66 8.07 20.54
CA GLU A 45 2.00 8.63 20.45
C GLU A 45 2.24 9.41 19.14
N SER A 46 1.39 9.25 18.11
CA SER A 46 1.66 9.80 16.78
C SER A 46 0.41 10.11 15.97
N GLU A 47 0.42 11.27 15.32
CA GLU A 47 -0.58 11.70 14.33
C GLU A 47 -0.16 11.38 12.88
N ILE A 48 0.87 10.53 12.69
CA ILE A 48 1.31 10.13 11.35
C ILE A 48 0.14 9.50 10.58
N PRO A 49 -0.10 9.86 9.29
CA PRO A 49 -1.16 9.22 8.53
C PRO A 49 -0.98 7.71 8.45
N ILE A 50 -2.08 6.96 8.72
CA ILE A 50 -2.12 5.49 8.68
C ILE A 50 -3.11 5.04 7.62
N VAL A 51 -2.61 4.28 6.65
CA VAL A 51 -3.38 3.65 5.58
C VAL A 51 -3.42 2.15 5.84
N LEU A 52 -4.60 1.54 5.75
CA LEU A 52 -4.72 0.10 5.74
C LEU A 52 -4.69 -0.41 4.30
N MET A 53 -3.97 -1.50 4.06
CA MET A 53 -4.03 -2.23 2.79
C MET A 53 -4.50 -3.66 3.03
N GLY A 54 -5.56 -4.07 2.33
CA GLY A 54 -6.11 -5.42 2.50
C GLY A 54 -7.14 -5.78 1.45
N TYR A 55 -7.40 -7.08 1.35
CA TYR A 55 -8.33 -7.66 0.39
C TYR A 55 -9.78 -7.48 0.84
N ILE A 56 -10.71 -7.44 -0.14
CA ILE A 56 -12.12 -7.18 0.14
C ILE A 56 -12.78 -8.28 0.96
N ASN A 57 -12.41 -9.55 0.78
CA ASN A 57 -13.04 -10.67 1.45
C ASN A 57 -12.96 -10.63 2.99
N PRO A 58 -11.82 -10.37 3.64
CA PRO A 58 -11.75 -10.15 5.08
C PRO A 58 -12.68 -9.03 5.57
N MET A 59 -12.79 -7.94 4.81
CA MET A 59 -13.65 -6.80 5.14
C MET A 59 -15.13 -7.15 5.04
N LEU A 60 -15.53 -7.88 3.99
CA LEU A 60 -16.90 -8.42 3.83
C LEU A 60 -17.27 -9.35 5.00
N ARG A 61 -16.35 -10.20 5.43
CA ARG A 61 -16.59 -11.10 6.59
C ARG A 61 -16.71 -10.36 7.91
N PHE A 62 -16.01 -9.24 8.07
CA PHE A 62 -16.12 -8.38 9.24
C PHE A 62 -17.44 -7.57 9.20
N GLY A 63 -18.01 -7.39 8.02
CA GLY A 63 -19.13 -6.53 7.71
C GLY A 63 -18.67 -5.12 7.38
N LEU A 64 -18.95 -4.66 6.15
CA LEU A 64 -18.38 -3.40 5.63
C LEU A 64 -18.72 -2.19 6.52
N GLU A 65 -19.97 -2.03 6.94
CA GLU A 65 -20.37 -0.94 7.84
C GLU A 65 -19.61 -0.96 9.16
N ASN A 66 -19.49 -2.16 9.76
CA ASN A 66 -18.74 -2.34 11.01
C ASN A 66 -17.25 -2.05 10.80
N PHE A 67 -16.68 -2.48 9.67
CA PHE A 67 -15.29 -2.25 9.33
C PHE A 67 -14.98 -0.76 9.24
N PHE A 68 -15.73 -0.01 8.44
CA PHE A 68 -15.49 1.43 8.26
C PHE A 68 -15.71 2.22 9.55
N THR A 69 -16.76 1.90 10.30
CA THR A 69 -17.02 2.53 11.60
C THR A 69 -15.88 2.24 12.60
N ALA A 70 -15.41 0.99 12.69
CA ALA A 70 -14.35 0.62 13.60
C ALA A 70 -12.98 1.19 13.16
N ALA A 71 -12.69 1.22 11.86
CA ALA A 71 -11.47 1.80 11.29
C ALA A 71 -11.38 3.32 11.59
N ALA A 72 -12.46 4.05 11.33
CA ALA A 72 -12.54 5.49 11.64
C ALA A 72 -12.36 5.75 13.14
N LYS A 73 -13.04 4.97 13.99
CA LYS A 73 -12.91 5.07 15.45
C LYS A 73 -11.49 4.76 15.94
N ALA A 74 -10.79 3.87 15.26
CA ALA A 74 -9.41 3.54 15.57
C ALA A 74 -8.43 4.66 15.15
N GLY A 75 -8.82 5.52 14.22
CA GLY A 75 -7.99 6.60 13.68
C GLY A 75 -7.28 6.21 12.37
N VAL A 76 -7.87 5.33 11.57
CA VAL A 76 -7.40 5.03 10.21
C VAL A 76 -7.73 6.21 9.29
N ASP A 77 -6.75 6.66 8.49
CA ASP A 77 -6.93 7.78 7.55
C ASP A 77 -7.30 7.31 6.15
N GLY A 78 -6.79 6.17 5.71
CA GLY A 78 -7.02 5.70 4.35
C GLY A 78 -7.08 4.18 4.20
N LEU A 79 -7.55 3.75 3.03
CA LEU A 79 -7.73 2.34 2.69
C LEU A 79 -7.35 2.07 1.25
N ILE A 80 -6.58 0.99 1.05
CA ILE A 80 -6.23 0.41 -0.25
C ILE A 80 -6.84 -0.99 -0.32
N VAL A 81 -7.60 -1.27 -1.39
CA VAL A 81 -8.20 -2.60 -1.64
C VAL A 81 -7.77 -3.09 -3.02
N PRO A 82 -6.65 -3.83 -3.12
CA PRO A 82 -6.01 -4.13 -4.40
C PRO A 82 -6.81 -5.08 -5.31
N ASP A 83 -7.72 -5.85 -4.77
CA ASP A 83 -8.58 -6.79 -5.49
C ASP A 83 -9.99 -6.27 -5.78
N LEU A 84 -10.29 -5.02 -5.41
CA LEU A 84 -11.57 -4.40 -5.73
C LEU A 84 -11.46 -3.59 -7.02
N PRO A 85 -12.11 -4.04 -8.11
CA PRO A 85 -12.12 -3.29 -9.37
C PRO A 85 -12.72 -1.89 -9.18
N LEU A 86 -12.17 -0.92 -9.92
CA LEU A 86 -12.62 0.47 -9.88
C LEU A 86 -14.14 0.63 -10.12
N ASP A 87 -14.69 -0.22 -10.99
CA ASP A 87 -16.12 -0.21 -11.34
C ASP A 87 -17.02 -0.76 -10.22
N GLU A 88 -16.45 -1.54 -9.30
CA GLU A 88 -17.15 -2.09 -8.12
C GLU A 88 -16.90 -1.27 -6.84
N GLY A 89 -16.11 -0.21 -6.94
CA GLY A 89 -15.76 0.67 -5.82
C GLY A 89 -16.96 1.26 -5.08
N GLY A 90 -18.09 1.46 -5.76
CA GLY A 90 -19.34 1.99 -5.17
C GLY A 90 -19.80 1.25 -3.92
N MET A 91 -19.42 -0.04 -3.78
CA MET A 91 -19.72 -0.84 -2.59
C MET A 91 -19.13 -0.24 -1.30
N ILE A 92 -17.96 0.40 -1.40
CA ILE A 92 -17.22 0.95 -0.25
C ILE A 92 -17.07 2.48 -0.27
N GLU A 93 -17.25 3.13 -1.41
CA GLU A 93 -17.01 4.58 -1.57
C GLU A 93 -17.90 5.43 -0.64
N ASP A 94 -19.20 5.11 -0.55
CA ASP A 94 -20.11 5.84 0.33
C ASP A 94 -19.81 5.60 1.81
N LEU A 95 -19.45 4.36 2.18
CA LEU A 95 -19.05 4.02 3.54
C LEU A 95 -17.74 4.70 3.94
N ALA A 96 -16.75 4.73 3.05
CA ALA A 96 -15.48 5.41 3.28
C ALA A 96 -15.71 6.92 3.50
N ARG A 97 -16.46 7.55 2.60
CA ARG A 97 -16.81 8.98 2.69
C ARG A 97 -17.56 9.31 3.97
N ALA A 98 -18.55 8.50 4.33
CA ALA A 98 -19.35 8.70 5.55
C ALA A 98 -18.53 8.58 6.84
N ASN A 99 -17.42 7.85 6.79
CA ASN A 99 -16.53 7.64 7.93
C ASN A 99 -15.22 8.44 7.84
N GLY A 100 -15.05 9.31 6.84
CA GLY A 100 -13.84 10.14 6.68
C GLY A 100 -12.58 9.37 6.31
N ILE A 101 -12.71 8.16 5.75
CA ILE A 101 -11.60 7.32 5.31
C ILE A 101 -11.34 7.58 3.82
N GLN A 102 -10.12 7.93 3.47
CA GLN A 102 -9.70 8.18 2.10
C GLN A 102 -9.50 6.86 1.36
N LEU A 103 -10.10 6.71 0.17
CA LEU A 103 -9.86 5.57 -0.69
C LEU A 103 -8.72 5.87 -1.66
N ILE A 104 -7.78 4.95 -1.75
CA ILE A 104 -6.59 5.05 -2.60
C ILE A 104 -6.70 3.95 -3.67
N TYR A 105 -6.81 4.36 -4.92
CA TYR A 105 -6.88 3.42 -6.04
C TYR A 105 -5.52 3.17 -6.66
N LEU A 106 -5.37 1.98 -7.23
CA LEU A 106 -4.13 1.52 -7.83
C LEU A 106 -4.19 1.66 -9.35
N ILE A 107 -3.06 2.01 -9.94
CA ILE A 107 -2.83 1.96 -11.38
C ILE A 107 -1.58 1.12 -11.69
N ALA A 108 -1.60 0.44 -12.83
CA ALA A 108 -0.52 -0.43 -13.28
C ALA A 108 -0.15 -0.09 -14.75
N PRO A 109 0.98 -0.58 -15.27
CA PRO A 109 1.38 -0.31 -16.65
C PRO A 109 0.35 -0.66 -17.73
N ASN A 110 -0.51 -1.63 -17.47
CA ASN A 110 -1.61 -2.05 -18.34
C ASN A 110 -2.94 -1.31 -18.10
N THR A 111 -3.01 -0.38 -17.15
CA THR A 111 -4.20 0.47 -16.93
C THR A 111 -4.34 1.42 -18.11
N SER A 112 -5.55 1.53 -18.72
CA SER A 112 -5.79 2.51 -19.80
C SER A 112 -5.79 3.94 -19.27
N ASP A 113 -5.62 4.92 -20.16
CA ASP A 113 -5.56 6.33 -19.78
C ASP A 113 -6.89 6.79 -19.17
N GLU A 114 -8.03 6.34 -19.70
CA GLU A 114 -9.36 6.64 -19.16
C GLU A 114 -9.53 6.07 -17.74
N ARG A 115 -9.00 4.87 -17.50
CA ARG A 115 -9.05 4.26 -16.17
C ARG A 115 -8.08 4.93 -15.20
N MET A 116 -6.94 5.43 -15.66
CA MET A 116 -6.05 6.26 -14.84
C MET A 116 -6.76 7.53 -14.39
N GLN A 117 -7.40 8.25 -15.32
CA GLN A 117 -8.16 9.46 -15.02
C GLN A 117 -9.32 9.19 -14.06
N LEU A 118 -10.04 8.08 -14.24
CA LEU A 118 -11.10 7.67 -13.32
C LEU A 118 -10.55 7.30 -11.94
N SER A 119 -9.39 6.61 -11.87
CA SER A 119 -8.70 6.33 -10.61
C SER A 119 -8.30 7.62 -9.89
N ASP A 120 -7.81 8.64 -10.62
CA ASP A 120 -7.48 9.95 -10.07
C ASP A 120 -8.72 10.66 -9.50
N GLN A 121 -9.84 10.62 -10.24
CA GLN A 121 -11.09 11.25 -9.79
C GLN A 121 -11.64 10.61 -8.51
N LYS A 122 -11.57 9.28 -8.42
CA LYS A 122 -12.12 8.48 -7.32
C LYS A 122 -11.18 8.36 -6.13
N SER A 123 -9.87 8.51 -6.33
CA SER A 123 -8.90 8.51 -5.23
C SER A 123 -9.01 9.78 -4.39
N ASP A 124 -8.79 9.61 -3.10
CA ASP A 124 -8.54 10.67 -2.15
C ASP A 124 -7.17 10.43 -1.49
N GLY A 125 -6.40 11.51 -1.29
CA GLY A 125 -5.06 11.42 -0.71
C GLY A 125 -3.94 11.19 -1.73
N PHE A 126 -3.92 10.08 -2.45
CA PHE A 126 -2.95 9.82 -3.53
C PHE A 126 -3.43 8.71 -4.49
N VAL A 127 -2.74 8.56 -5.62
CA VAL A 127 -2.90 7.41 -6.52
C VAL A 127 -1.67 6.52 -6.39
N TYR A 128 -1.89 5.21 -6.20
CA TYR A 128 -0.82 4.23 -6.02
C TYR A 128 -0.42 3.62 -7.36
N CYS A 129 0.78 3.93 -7.83
CA CYS A 129 1.40 3.27 -8.99
C CYS A 129 2.04 1.95 -8.58
N VAL A 130 1.50 0.82 -9.01
CA VAL A 130 2.10 -0.49 -8.80
C VAL A 130 2.85 -0.95 -10.04
N SER A 131 3.99 -1.62 -9.84
CA SER A 131 4.73 -2.26 -10.92
C SER A 131 4.41 -3.75 -11.01
N VAL A 132 4.23 -4.23 -12.23
CA VAL A 132 4.11 -5.67 -12.53
C VAL A 132 5.49 -6.35 -12.59
N THR A 133 6.60 -5.62 -12.45
CA THR A 133 7.95 -6.16 -12.61
C THR A 133 8.39 -7.12 -11.48
N GLY A 134 7.63 -7.19 -10.37
CA GLY A 134 7.89 -8.14 -9.28
C GLY A 134 7.40 -9.57 -9.50
N VAL A 135 6.55 -9.81 -10.51
CA VAL A 135 5.89 -11.13 -10.73
C VAL A 135 6.51 -11.91 -11.88
N THR A 136 7.27 -11.28 -12.76
CA THR A 136 7.96 -11.96 -13.87
C THR A 136 9.46 -11.86 -13.68
N GLY A 137 10.05 -12.94 -13.15
CA GLY A 137 11.50 -13.09 -13.10
C GLY A 137 12.14 -12.83 -14.46
N ALA A 138 13.35 -12.26 -14.44
CA ALA A 138 14.30 -12.15 -15.55
C ALA A 138 14.00 -11.10 -16.65
N ARG A 139 13.83 -9.84 -16.27
CA ARG A 139 14.23 -8.74 -17.15
C ARG A 139 14.99 -7.73 -16.31
N GLU A 140 16.30 -7.86 -16.30
CA GLU A 140 17.23 -6.86 -15.77
C GLU A 140 17.81 -6.08 -16.96
N GLY A 141 17.83 -4.73 -16.88
CA GLY A 141 18.50 -3.92 -17.86
C GLY A 141 17.76 -2.63 -18.29
N SER A 142 18.32 -1.94 -19.23
CA SER A 142 17.84 -0.64 -19.75
C SER A 142 16.41 -0.65 -20.28
N GLU A 143 15.91 -1.79 -20.76
CA GLU A 143 14.54 -1.92 -21.28
C GLU A 143 13.48 -1.84 -20.19
N VAL A 144 13.77 -2.41 -19.00
CA VAL A 144 12.87 -2.35 -17.82
C VAL A 144 12.77 -0.91 -17.34
N GLN A 145 13.92 -0.22 -17.22
CA GLN A 145 13.93 1.18 -16.79
C GLN A 145 13.15 2.06 -17.77
N GLN A 146 13.35 1.90 -19.06
CA GLN A 146 12.60 2.67 -20.08
C GLN A 146 11.09 2.41 -20.01
N SER A 147 10.67 1.17 -19.67
CA SER A 147 9.26 0.83 -19.50
C SER A 147 8.67 1.50 -18.27
N VAL A 148 9.42 1.55 -17.17
CA VAL A 148 9.06 2.24 -15.92
C VAL A 148 8.93 3.75 -16.17
N ASP A 149 9.93 4.36 -16.81
CA ASP A 149 9.93 5.79 -17.12
C ASP A 149 8.73 6.17 -17.99
N LYS A 150 8.44 5.40 -19.05
CA LYS A 150 7.25 5.59 -19.90
C LYS A 150 5.95 5.50 -19.11
N PHE A 151 5.85 4.55 -18.18
CA PHE A 151 4.67 4.41 -17.34
C PHE A 151 4.51 5.59 -16.39
N ILE A 152 5.58 6.05 -15.75
CA ILE A 152 5.56 7.23 -14.89
C ILE A 152 5.13 8.46 -15.68
N GLN A 153 5.72 8.72 -16.85
CA GLN A 153 5.35 9.87 -17.70
C GLN A 153 3.88 9.81 -18.14
N ARG A 154 3.40 8.63 -18.53
CA ARG A 154 2.00 8.43 -18.89
C ARG A 154 1.07 8.64 -17.69
N SER A 155 1.46 8.16 -16.50
CA SER A 155 0.71 8.37 -15.27
C SER A 155 0.62 9.86 -14.91
N LYS A 156 1.72 10.61 -14.97
CA LYS A 156 1.75 12.08 -14.73
C LYS A 156 0.84 12.85 -15.69
N ALA A 157 0.69 12.38 -16.92
CA ALA A 157 -0.19 13.02 -17.90
C ALA A 157 -1.69 12.80 -17.58
N ASN A 158 -2.04 11.73 -16.86
CA ASN A 158 -3.41 11.33 -16.59
C ASN A 158 -3.84 11.53 -15.12
N ILE A 159 -2.90 11.59 -14.18
CA ILE A 159 -3.14 11.84 -12.76
C ILE A 159 -2.81 13.31 -12.49
N THR A 160 -3.83 14.10 -12.19
CA THR A 160 -3.70 15.57 -12.09
C THR A 160 -4.30 16.16 -10.82
N LYS A 161 -5.20 15.40 -10.17
CA LYS A 161 -5.88 15.80 -8.92
C LYS A 161 -5.09 15.37 -7.69
N ASN A 162 -4.56 14.14 -7.69
CA ASN A 162 -3.91 13.55 -6.54
C ASN A 162 -2.40 13.41 -6.74
N PRO A 163 -1.60 13.43 -5.66
CA PRO A 163 -0.20 13.02 -5.71
C PRO A 163 -0.04 11.60 -6.24
N LEU A 164 1.05 11.35 -6.96
CA LEU A 164 1.41 10.06 -7.50
C LEU A 164 2.46 9.40 -6.61
N MET A 165 2.11 8.28 -5.97
CA MET A 165 3.00 7.49 -5.15
C MET A 165 3.40 6.21 -5.88
N VAL A 166 4.71 5.90 -5.90
CA VAL A 166 5.24 4.77 -6.67
C VAL A 166 5.72 3.66 -5.75
N GLY A 167 5.17 2.46 -5.93
CA GLY A 167 5.55 1.25 -5.22
C GLY A 167 6.26 0.24 -6.13
N PHE A 168 7.43 0.59 -6.64
CA PHE A 168 8.22 -0.29 -7.49
C PHE A 168 9.43 -0.82 -6.73
N GLY A 169 9.46 -2.02 -6.27
CA GLY A 169 10.65 -2.78 -5.92
C GLY A 169 11.87 -1.96 -5.41
N ILE A 170 11.63 -0.86 -4.72
CA ILE A 170 12.66 0.02 -4.18
C ILE A 170 13.42 -0.76 -3.14
N LYS A 171 14.69 -1.01 -3.42
CA LYS A 171 15.56 -1.85 -2.60
C LYS A 171 16.53 -1.04 -1.75
N ASN A 172 16.83 0.18 -2.18
CA ASN A 172 17.84 1.02 -1.56
C ASN A 172 17.56 2.51 -1.80
N PHE A 173 18.31 3.34 -1.11
CA PHE A 173 18.20 4.80 -1.18
C PHE A 173 18.43 5.37 -2.60
N THR A 174 19.30 4.77 -3.39
CA THR A 174 19.57 5.22 -4.77
C THR A 174 18.35 5.02 -5.66
N ASP A 175 17.65 3.89 -5.53
CA ASP A 175 16.41 3.64 -6.26
C ASP A 175 15.35 4.69 -5.87
N ALA A 176 15.20 4.94 -4.57
CA ALA A 176 14.29 5.95 -4.04
C ALA A 176 14.61 7.36 -4.57
N GLN A 177 15.88 7.77 -4.55
CA GLN A 177 16.32 9.07 -5.07
C GLN A 177 16.04 9.25 -6.57
N ASN A 178 16.19 8.21 -7.36
CA ASN A 178 15.94 8.29 -8.80
C ASN A 178 14.45 8.47 -9.09
N ILE A 179 13.59 7.74 -8.37
CA ILE A 179 12.14 7.80 -8.53
C ILE A 179 11.57 9.11 -7.98
N SER A 180 12.07 9.60 -6.84
CA SER A 180 11.57 10.83 -6.20
C SER A 180 11.74 12.12 -7.02
N LYS A 181 12.58 12.10 -8.07
CA LYS A 181 12.71 13.23 -9.02
C LYS A 181 11.51 13.34 -9.96
N GLU A 182 10.76 12.28 -10.10
CA GLU A 182 9.70 12.15 -11.11
C GLU A 182 8.29 12.13 -10.53
N VAL A 183 8.14 11.83 -9.22
CA VAL A 183 6.85 11.65 -8.55
C VAL A 183 6.87 12.27 -7.15
N GLU A 184 5.69 12.46 -6.54
CA GLU A 184 5.55 13.12 -5.25
C GLU A 184 5.99 12.24 -4.08
N GLY A 185 6.08 10.92 -4.28
CA GLY A 185 6.58 10.01 -3.26
C GLY A 185 6.72 8.57 -3.73
N PHE A 186 7.25 7.74 -2.82
CA PHE A 186 7.46 6.33 -3.07
C PHE A 186 7.07 5.49 -1.86
N ILE A 187 6.81 4.21 -2.10
CA ILE A 187 6.36 3.24 -1.10
C ILE A 187 7.39 2.12 -0.98
N VAL A 188 7.85 1.87 0.23
CA VAL A 188 8.83 0.83 0.56
C VAL A 188 8.15 -0.22 1.42
N GLY A 189 7.83 -1.36 0.83
CA GLY A 189 7.18 -2.48 1.51
C GLY A 189 8.13 -3.63 1.76
N SER A 190 8.41 -4.43 0.73
CA SER A 190 9.18 -5.68 0.85
C SER A 190 10.55 -5.48 1.47
N ALA A 191 11.29 -4.42 1.11
CA ALA A 191 12.62 -4.16 1.66
C ALA A 191 12.57 -3.90 3.18
N LEU A 192 11.56 -3.15 3.66
CA LEU A 192 11.34 -2.93 5.10
C LEU A 192 11.01 -4.25 5.82
N ILE A 193 10.09 -5.05 5.26
CA ILE A 193 9.72 -6.34 5.84
C ILE A 193 10.93 -7.30 5.89
N GLU A 194 11.74 -7.33 4.85
CA GLU A 194 12.97 -8.14 4.83
C GLU A 194 14.00 -7.64 5.86
N THR A 195 14.14 -6.34 6.03
CA THR A 195 14.99 -5.76 7.07
C THR A 195 14.54 -6.19 8.46
N ILE A 196 13.23 -6.12 8.74
CA ILE A 196 12.65 -6.61 10.00
C ILE A 196 12.90 -8.12 10.14
N ARG A 197 12.60 -8.91 9.12
CA ARG A 197 12.76 -10.37 9.14
C ARG A 197 14.20 -10.80 9.43
N ASN A 198 15.18 -10.11 8.84
CA ASN A 198 16.59 -10.46 8.95
C ASN A 198 17.22 -9.98 10.27
N SER A 199 16.66 -8.93 10.88
CA SER A 199 17.18 -8.38 12.14
C SER A 199 16.48 -8.94 13.39
N TYR A 200 15.19 -9.24 13.31
CA TYR A 200 14.43 -9.78 14.43
C TYR A 200 14.74 -11.29 14.64
N PRO A 201 14.93 -11.80 15.89
CA PRO A 201 14.71 -11.13 17.19
C PRO A 201 16.01 -10.64 17.87
N SER A 202 17.00 -10.14 17.14
CA SER A 202 18.23 -9.61 17.77
C SER A 202 17.93 -8.46 18.74
N GLU A 203 18.81 -8.21 19.70
CA GLU A 203 18.66 -7.09 20.65
C GLU A 203 18.61 -5.71 19.93
N HIS A 204 19.27 -5.61 18.76
CA HIS A 204 19.41 -4.36 18.00
C HIS A 204 18.43 -4.22 16.82
N TRP A 205 17.42 -5.08 16.68
CA TRP A 205 16.55 -5.05 15.51
C TRP A 205 15.85 -3.70 15.31
N LYS A 206 15.50 -2.99 16.41
CA LYS A 206 14.85 -1.67 16.34
C LYS A 206 15.78 -0.61 15.77
N GLU A 207 17.05 -0.65 16.14
CA GLU A 207 18.09 0.25 15.62
C GLU A 207 18.30 0.01 14.12
N VAL A 208 18.35 -1.25 13.69
CA VAL A 208 18.49 -1.62 12.27
C VAL A 208 17.31 -1.11 11.44
N VAL A 209 16.09 -1.24 11.95
CA VAL A 209 14.89 -0.73 11.28
C VAL A 209 14.86 0.80 11.28
N PHE A 210 15.24 1.43 12.38
CA PHE A 210 15.35 2.88 12.47
C PHE A 210 16.33 3.42 11.44
N ASP A 211 17.53 2.86 11.37
CA ASP A 211 18.55 3.28 10.42
C ASP A 211 18.09 3.08 8.96
N PHE A 212 17.38 1.99 8.68
CA PHE A 212 16.82 1.74 7.35
C PHE A 212 15.81 2.82 6.93
N VAL A 213 14.98 3.29 7.84
CA VAL A 213 13.94 4.30 7.56
C VAL A 213 14.52 5.72 7.47
N HIS A 214 15.69 5.98 8.08
CA HIS A 214 16.31 7.30 8.14
C HIS A 214 17.51 7.50 7.17
N GLN A 215 17.73 6.55 6.24
CA GLN A 215 18.69 6.72 5.14
C GLN A 215 18.16 7.69 4.10
#